data_41bbae66cb73d468b0c6c5e0ec6b238e
#
_entry.id   41bbae66cb73d468b0c6c5e0ec6b238e
#
_cell.length_a   1.000
_cell.length_b   1.000
_cell.length_c   1.000
_cell.angle_alpha   90.00
_cell.angle_beta   90.00
_cell.angle_gamma   90.00
#
_symmetry.space_group_name_H-M   'P 1'
#
loop_
_entity.id
_entity.type
_entity.pdbx_description
1 polymer ?
#
loop_
_entity_poly.entity_id
_entity_poly.type
_entity_poly.pdbx_seq_one_letter_code
_entity_poly.pdbx_strand_id
1 'polypeptide(L)'
;EEALAHRVEMVRLAVRENPHFQLSLHEAKKDCHSYTYKTLQEFHALYPENEYFFILGADSLFSIEQWKYFKEIFPSCTILAAMRDDKDSFDMQRQIQYLETNYQAKIELLQAPLLEISSTTIRNRAAQKRSIRYMVPDSVADYIQKLQLYTKREEERS
;
A
#
# COMPACT_ATOMS: atom_id res chain seq x y z
N GLU A 1 -16.26 1.20 11.38
CA GLU A 1 -16.93 0.57 10.19
C GLU A 1 -17.10 1.56 9.04
N GLU A 2 -17.65 2.76 9.25
CA GLU A 2 -17.87 3.77 8.20
C GLU A 2 -16.57 4.17 7.48
N ALA A 3 -15.50 4.43 8.21
CA ALA A 3 -14.21 4.79 7.63
C ALA A 3 -13.60 3.65 6.77
N LEU A 4 -13.87 2.39 7.11
CA LEU A 4 -13.44 1.23 6.31
C LEU A 4 -14.25 1.16 5.00
N ALA A 5 -15.56 1.35 5.06
CA ALA A 5 -16.41 1.34 3.90
C ALA A 5 -16.00 2.41 2.86
N HIS A 6 -15.68 3.62 3.32
CA HIS A 6 -15.16 4.67 2.44
C HIS A 6 -13.81 4.31 1.81
N ARG A 7 -12.89 3.70 2.56
CA ARG A 7 -11.60 3.26 2.01
C ARG A 7 -11.78 2.18 0.94
N VAL A 8 -12.63 1.20 1.21
CA VAL A 8 -12.96 0.14 0.23
C VAL A 8 -13.54 0.74 -1.04
N GLU A 9 -14.49 1.66 -0.92
CA GLU A 9 -15.12 2.31 -2.07
C GLU A 9 -14.12 3.14 -2.88
N MET A 10 -13.24 3.91 -2.22
CA MET A 10 -12.20 4.66 -2.92
C MET A 10 -11.23 3.76 -3.69
N VAL A 11 -10.83 2.62 -3.11
CA VAL A 11 -9.97 1.65 -3.83
C VAL A 11 -10.74 1.04 -4.99
N ARG A 12 -12.02 0.66 -4.81
CA ARG A 12 -12.87 0.13 -5.88
C ARG A 12 -12.96 1.10 -7.06
N LEU A 13 -13.18 2.38 -6.78
CA LEU A 13 -13.22 3.42 -7.80
C LEU A 13 -11.86 3.60 -8.48
N ALA A 14 -10.77 3.54 -7.73
CA ALA A 14 -9.42 3.73 -8.27
C ALA A 14 -8.99 2.63 -9.24
N VAL A 15 -9.39 1.37 -8.97
CA VAL A 15 -8.96 0.23 -9.79
C VAL A 15 -9.93 -0.14 -10.92
N ARG A 16 -11.14 0.43 -10.92
CA ARG A 16 -12.26 0.04 -11.79
C ARG A 16 -11.93 0.05 -13.29
N GLU A 17 -11.12 0.99 -13.72
CA GLU A 17 -10.82 1.20 -15.15
C GLU A 17 -9.63 0.37 -15.65
N ASN A 18 -8.92 -0.32 -14.76
CA ASN A 18 -7.81 -1.18 -15.13
C ASN A 18 -8.21 -2.66 -15.00
N PRO A 19 -8.33 -3.41 -16.12
CA PRO A 19 -8.77 -4.81 -16.10
C PRO A 19 -7.76 -5.76 -15.42
N HIS A 20 -6.52 -5.31 -15.18
CA HIS A 20 -5.48 -6.08 -14.49
C HIS A 20 -5.53 -5.91 -12.98
N PHE A 21 -6.37 -5.01 -12.46
CA PHE A 21 -6.51 -4.80 -11.02
C PHE A 21 -7.81 -5.40 -10.50
N GLN A 22 -7.69 -6.07 -9.37
CA GLN A 22 -8.84 -6.62 -8.65
C GLN A 22 -8.78 -6.21 -7.18
N LEU A 23 -9.90 -5.68 -6.68
CA LEU A 23 -10.05 -5.38 -5.25
C LEU A 23 -10.33 -6.67 -4.48
N SER A 24 -9.45 -7.01 -3.54
CA SER A 24 -9.70 -8.06 -2.55
C SER A 24 -10.19 -7.45 -1.23
N LEU A 25 -11.26 -8.02 -0.68
CA LEU A 25 -11.77 -7.66 0.64
C LEU A 25 -11.26 -8.60 1.74
N HIS A 26 -10.28 -9.44 1.44
CA HIS A 26 -9.77 -10.46 2.33
C HIS A 26 -9.33 -9.89 3.69
N GLU A 27 -8.58 -8.81 3.69
CA GLU A 27 -8.15 -8.13 4.91
C GLU A 27 -9.23 -7.23 5.53
N ALA A 28 -10.13 -6.68 4.72
CA ALA A 28 -11.20 -5.79 5.17
C ALA A 28 -12.27 -6.49 6.02
N LYS A 29 -12.38 -7.81 5.91
CA LYS A 29 -13.36 -8.63 6.64
C LYS A 29 -12.87 -9.08 8.02
N LYS A 30 -11.65 -8.78 8.39
CA LYS A 30 -11.05 -9.21 9.65
C LYS A 30 -11.24 -8.15 10.72
N ASP A 31 -11.79 -8.53 11.86
CA ASP A 31 -11.94 -7.67 13.05
C ASP A 31 -10.61 -7.42 13.77
N CYS A 32 -9.47 -7.86 13.22
CA CYS A 32 -8.16 -7.75 13.80
C CYS A 32 -7.12 -7.20 12.81
N HIS A 33 -5.97 -6.80 13.35
CA HIS A 33 -4.85 -6.33 12.52
C HIS A 33 -4.47 -7.37 11.47
N SER A 34 -4.39 -6.92 10.21
CA SER A 34 -3.86 -7.72 9.11
C SER A 34 -2.34 -7.77 9.20
N TYR A 35 -1.78 -8.95 9.04
CA TYR A 35 -0.33 -9.16 8.99
C TYR A 35 0.03 -9.76 7.64
N THR A 36 1.02 -9.21 6.96
CA THR A 36 1.43 -9.60 5.61
C THR A 36 1.70 -11.10 5.48
N TYR A 37 2.45 -11.69 6.44
CA TYR A 37 2.74 -13.12 6.41
C TYR A 37 1.46 -13.98 6.38
N LYS A 38 0.46 -13.60 7.20
CA LYS A 38 -0.80 -14.35 7.30
C LYS A 38 -1.63 -14.22 6.03
N THR A 39 -1.69 -13.03 5.45
CA THR A 39 -2.39 -12.78 4.18
C THR A 39 -1.77 -13.61 3.04
N LEU A 40 -0.44 -13.67 2.96
CA LEU A 40 0.26 -14.50 1.98
C LEU A 40 -0.01 -16.00 2.18
N GLN A 41 0.04 -16.50 3.43
CA GLN A 41 -0.28 -17.89 3.74
C GLN A 41 -1.72 -18.26 3.34
N GLU A 42 -2.68 -17.38 3.63
CA GLU A 42 -4.07 -17.60 3.26
C GLU A 42 -4.28 -17.58 1.74
N PHE A 43 -3.60 -16.71 1.01
CA PHE A 43 -3.65 -16.71 -0.45
C PHE A 43 -2.99 -17.94 -1.06
N HIS A 44 -1.88 -18.43 -0.53
CA HIS A 44 -1.28 -19.70 -0.95
C HIS A 44 -2.21 -20.90 -0.71
N ALA A 45 -2.95 -20.88 0.40
CA ALA A 45 -3.93 -21.94 0.68
C ALA A 45 -5.14 -21.91 -0.27
N LEU A 46 -5.58 -20.71 -0.68
CA LEU A 46 -6.71 -20.52 -1.59
C LEU A 46 -6.33 -20.73 -3.07
N TYR A 47 -5.12 -20.36 -3.45
CA TYR A 47 -4.64 -20.39 -4.83
C TYR A 47 -3.19 -20.87 -4.87
N PRO A 48 -2.95 -22.19 -4.63
CA PRO A 48 -1.60 -22.74 -4.48
C PRO A 48 -0.76 -22.71 -5.77
N GLU A 49 -1.41 -22.58 -6.93
CA GLU A 49 -0.76 -22.49 -8.23
C GLU A 49 -0.20 -21.10 -8.56
N ASN A 50 -0.57 -20.08 -7.77
CA ASN A 50 -0.16 -18.70 -8.04
C ASN A 50 1.24 -18.41 -7.49
N GLU A 51 1.99 -17.62 -8.24
CA GLU A 51 3.19 -16.96 -7.76
C GLU A 51 2.81 -15.58 -7.22
N TYR A 52 3.37 -15.19 -6.07
CA TYR A 52 3.04 -13.94 -5.40
C TYR A 52 4.19 -12.94 -5.45
N PHE A 53 3.86 -11.71 -5.80
CA PHE A 53 4.75 -10.57 -5.75
C PHE A 53 4.19 -9.54 -4.78
N PHE A 54 5.02 -9.12 -3.83
CA PHE A 54 4.64 -8.13 -2.83
C PHE A 54 5.35 -6.81 -3.07
N ILE A 55 4.60 -5.79 -3.49
CA ILE A 55 5.15 -4.45 -3.77
C ILE A 55 5.22 -3.65 -2.48
N LEU A 56 6.40 -3.11 -2.17
CA LEU A 56 6.60 -2.22 -1.03
C LEU A 56 7.59 -1.09 -1.35
N GLY A 57 7.49 0.00 -0.61
CA GLY A 57 8.43 1.12 -0.72
C GLY A 57 9.74 0.85 0.02
N ALA A 58 10.79 1.59 -0.35
CA ALA A 58 12.12 1.50 0.25
C ALA A 58 12.12 1.53 1.78
N ASP A 59 11.41 2.51 2.38
CA ASP A 59 11.33 2.66 3.84
C ASP A 59 10.80 1.39 4.54
N SER A 60 9.85 0.72 3.88
CA SER A 60 9.28 -0.52 4.38
C SER A 60 10.26 -1.68 4.29
N LEU A 61 11.11 -1.72 3.26
CA LEU A 61 12.17 -2.73 3.13
C LEU A 61 13.23 -2.58 4.22
N PHE A 62 13.63 -1.36 4.56
CA PHE A 62 14.57 -1.10 5.66
C PHE A 62 14.00 -1.47 7.03
N SER A 63 12.69 -1.43 7.20
CA SER A 63 12.01 -1.75 8.46
C SER A 63 11.36 -3.13 8.51
N ILE A 64 11.51 -3.96 7.47
CA ILE A 64 10.79 -5.23 7.33
C ILE A 64 11.06 -6.21 8.48
N GLU A 65 12.26 -6.19 9.06
CA GLU A 65 12.63 -7.05 10.18
C GLU A 65 11.86 -6.74 11.47
N GLN A 66 11.23 -5.55 11.55
CA GLN A 66 10.35 -5.17 12.66
C GLN A 66 8.92 -5.71 12.49
N TRP A 67 8.59 -6.29 11.33
CA TRP A 67 7.26 -6.80 11.05
C TRP A 67 7.06 -8.15 11.75
N LYS A 68 5.83 -8.37 12.19
CA LYS A 68 5.49 -9.61 12.87
C LYS A 68 5.71 -10.81 11.95
N TYR A 69 6.49 -11.79 12.42
CA TYR A 69 6.84 -13.00 11.66
C TYR A 69 7.42 -12.71 10.26
N PHE A 70 8.23 -11.67 10.15
CA PHE A 70 8.78 -11.21 8.87
C PHE A 70 9.52 -12.32 8.09
N LYS A 71 10.16 -13.27 8.77
CA LYS A 71 10.85 -14.40 8.14
C LYS A 71 9.93 -15.29 7.33
N GLU A 72 8.63 -15.32 7.63
CA GLU A 72 7.64 -16.11 6.91
C GLU A 72 7.16 -15.44 5.61
N ILE A 73 7.50 -14.15 5.43
CA ILE A 73 7.18 -13.41 4.21
C ILE A 73 8.07 -13.87 3.05
N PHE A 74 9.38 -14.02 3.31
CA PHE A 74 10.37 -14.27 2.26
C PHE A 74 10.15 -15.57 1.46
N PRO A 75 9.82 -16.71 2.06
CA PRO A 75 9.53 -17.92 1.30
C PRO A 75 8.18 -17.86 0.57
N SER A 76 7.33 -16.89 0.92
CA SER A 76 5.94 -16.81 0.44
C SER A 76 5.76 -15.89 -0.77
N CYS A 77 6.73 -15.06 -1.11
CA CYS A 77 6.63 -14.15 -2.26
C CYS A 77 7.98 -13.61 -2.73
N THR A 78 8.01 -13.08 -3.93
CA THR A 78 9.07 -12.19 -4.39
C THR A 78 8.71 -10.75 -4.00
N ILE A 79 9.61 -10.04 -3.34
CA ILE A 79 9.41 -8.64 -2.96
C ILE A 79 9.80 -7.76 -4.14
N LEU A 80 8.91 -6.86 -4.54
CA LEU A 80 9.19 -5.79 -5.50
C LEU A 80 9.39 -4.48 -4.72
N ALA A 81 10.65 -4.07 -4.56
CA ALA A 81 11.00 -2.87 -3.80
C ALA A 81 10.99 -1.64 -4.70
N ALA A 82 10.04 -0.73 -4.48
CA ALA A 82 9.94 0.53 -5.22
C ALA A 82 10.89 1.58 -4.64
N MET A 83 11.82 2.05 -5.48
CA MET A 83 12.73 3.15 -5.14
C MET A 83 12.04 4.50 -5.38
N ARG A 84 12.32 5.46 -4.49
CA ARG A 84 11.84 6.84 -4.62
C ARG A 84 12.88 7.81 -5.15
N ASP A 85 14.18 7.48 -4.99
CA ASP A 85 15.29 8.36 -5.37
C ASP A 85 16.54 7.58 -5.74
N ASP A 86 17.38 8.12 -6.65
CA ASP A 86 18.68 7.53 -7.01
C ASP A 86 19.70 7.61 -5.87
N LYS A 87 19.47 8.46 -4.87
CA LYS A 87 20.39 8.68 -3.74
C LYS A 87 20.49 7.47 -2.81
N ASP A 88 19.43 6.66 -2.74
CA ASP A 88 19.37 5.50 -1.84
C ASP A 88 19.83 4.19 -2.51
N SER A 89 20.34 4.25 -3.73
CA SER A 89 20.68 3.04 -4.52
C SER A 89 21.70 2.14 -3.84
N PHE A 90 22.75 2.71 -3.19
CA PHE A 90 23.79 1.94 -2.54
C PHE A 90 23.31 1.28 -1.24
N ASP A 91 22.61 2.04 -0.38
CA ASP A 91 22.08 1.50 0.87
C ASP A 91 20.96 0.49 0.60
N MET A 92 20.16 0.71 -0.43
CA MET A 92 19.15 -0.24 -0.89
C MET A 92 19.78 -1.55 -1.34
N GLN A 93 20.85 -1.51 -2.17
CA GLN A 93 21.56 -2.71 -2.62
C GLN A 93 22.17 -3.48 -1.44
N ARG A 94 22.74 -2.78 -0.47
CA ARG A 94 23.26 -3.39 0.76
C ARG A 94 22.16 -4.07 1.56
N GLN A 95 21.00 -3.43 1.72
CA GLN A 95 19.86 -4.00 2.43
C GLN A 95 19.32 -5.23 1.71
N ILE A 96 19.19 -5.19 0.39
CA ILE A 96 18.78 -6.33 -0.42
C ILE A 96 19.76 -7.49 -0.22
N GLN A 97 21.06 -7.26 -0.43
CA GLN A 97 22.08 -8.28 -0.25
C GLN A 97 22.08 -8.89 1.16
N TYR A 98 21.86 -8.05 2.17
CA TYR A 98 21.74 -8.50 3.55
C TYR A 98 20.54 -9.44 3.74
N LEU A 99 19.35 -9.07 3.23
CA LEU A 99 18.14 -9.87 3.36
C LEU A 99 18.21 -11.16 2.54
N GLU A 100 18.79 -11.13 1.35
CA GLU A 100 19.02 -12.30 0.51
C GLU A 100 19.98 -13.29 1.18
N THR A 101 21.06 -12.79 1.75
CA THR A 101 22.10 -13.64 2.39
C THR A 101 21.59 -14.26 3.68
N ASN A 102 20.89 -13.49 4.52
CA ASN A 102 20.53 -13.95 5.88
C ASN A 102 19.17 -14.67 5.92
N TYR A 103 18.27 -14.36 5.01
CA TYR A 103 16.88 -14.85 5.04
C TYR A 103 16.44 -15.53 3.73
N GLN A 104 17.33 -15.64 2.75
CA GLN A 104 17.02 -16.21 1.43
C GLN A 104 15.85 -15.47 0.74
N ALA A 105 15.73 -14.17 1.02
CA ALA A 105 14.71 -13.33 0.40
C ALA A 105 14.92 -13.29 -1.13
N LYS A 106 13.82 -13.19 -1.87
CA LYS A 106 13.85 -12.87 -3.30
C LYS A 106 13.36 -11.42 -3.43
N ILE A 107 14.26 -10.53 -3.86
CA ILE A 107 13.96 -9.10 -3.92
C ILE A 107 14.37 -8.54 -5.27
N GLU A 108 13.43 -7.89 -5.95
CA GLU A 108 13.65 -7.20 -7.21
C GLU A 108 13.40 -5.70 -7.04
N LEU A 109 14.24 -4.89 -7.67
CA LEU A 109 14.06 -3.45 -7.68
C LEU A 109 13.03 -3.05 -8.75
N LEU A 110 11.98 -2.38 -8.31
CA LEU A 110 10.99 -1.80 -9.19
C LEU A 110 11.39 -0.35 -9.52
N GLN A 111 11.79 -0.11 -10.76
CA GLN A 111 12.02 1.24 -11.26
C GLN A 111 10.67 1.90 -11.56
N ALA A 112 10.28 2.85 -10.72
CA ALA A 112 9.06 3.62 -10.90
C ALA A 112 9.42 5.12 -10.94
N PRO A 113 8.71 5.93 -11.76
CA PRO A 113 8.89 7.36 -11.71
C PRO A 113 8.57 7.90 -10.31
N LEU A 114 9.37 8.87 -9.87
CA LEU A 114 9.14 9.53 -8.58
C LEU A 114 7.83 10.31 -8.61
N LEU A 115 6.87 9.87 -7.84
CA LEU A 115 5.62 10.59 -7.61
C LEU A 115 5.53 10.96 -6.13
N GLU A 116 5.71 12.24 -5.82
CA GLU A 116 5.60 12.78 -4.46
C GLU A 116 4.14 12.90 -4.00
N ILE A 117 3.37 11.83 -4.14
CA ILE A 117 1.98 11.76 -3.72
C ILE A 117 1.88 10.84 -2.50
N SER A 118 1.38 11.37 -1.40
CA SER A 118 1.11 10.58 -0.20
C SER A 118 -0.35 10.71 0.25
N SER A 119 -0.87 9.67 0.91
CA SER A 119 -2.20 9.71 1.48
C SER A 119 -2.37 10.84 2.51
N THR A 120 -1.32 11.19 3.23
CA THR A 120 -1.30 12.32 4.18
C THR A 120 -1.45 13.65 3.44
N THR A 121 -0.71 13.84 2.34
CA THR A 121 -0.84 15.05 1.50
C THR A 121 -2.25 15.19 0.93
N ILE A 122 -2.83 14.09 0.41
CA ILE A 122 -4.19 14.08 -0.14
C ILE A 122 -5.20 14.47 0.95
N ARG A 123 -5.16 13.83 2.13
CA ARG A 123 -6.08 14.13 3.24
C ARG A 123 -5.96 15.58 3.71
N ASN A 124 -4.74 16.10 3.86
CA ASN A 124 -4.51 17.48 4.28
C ASN A 124 -5.04 18.49 3.26
N ARG A 125 -4.87 18.23 1.96
CA ARG A 125 -5.43 19.08 0.91
C ARG A 125 -6.96 19.06 0.92
N ALA A 126 -7.56 17.88 1.03
CA ALA A 126 -9.01 17.72 1.12
C ALA A 126 -9.57 18.45 2.36
N ALA A 127 -8.95 18.30 3.53
CA ALA A 127 -9.31 19.01 4.76
C ALA A 127 -9.28 20.54 4.61
N GLN A 128 -8.36 21.05 3.79
CA GLN A 128 -8.20 22.48 3.48
C GLN A 128 -9.07 22.93 2.28
N LYS A 129 -9.95 22.08 1.76
CA LYS A 129 -10.76 22.34 0.55
C LYS A 129 -9.90 22.70 -0.69
N ARG A 130 -8.64 22.23 -0.72
CA ARG A 130 -7.74 22.38 -1.88
C ARG A 130 -7.94 21.23 -2.86
N SER A 131 -7.75 21.51 -4.15
CA SER A 131 -7.87 20.50 -5.21
C SER A 131 -6.91 19.34 -4.98
N ILE A 132 -7.40 18.12 -5.13
CA ILE A 132 -6.66 16.85 -5.18
C ILE A 132 -6.66 16.24 -6.58
N ARG A 133 -7.08 17.02 -7.57
CA ARG A 133 -7.10 16.59 -8.97
C ARG A 133 -5.69 16.22 -9.42
N TYR A 134 -5.58 15.19 -10.25
CA TYR A 134 -4.32 14.59 -10.71
C TYR A 134 -3.47 13.91 -9.62
N MET A 135 -3.89 13.92 -8.37
CA MET A 135 -3.25 13.16 -7.29
C MET A 135 -3.95 11.82 -7.03
N VAL A 136 -5.19 11.72 -7.45
CA VAL A 136 -6.04 10.53 -7.43
C VAL A 136 -6.89 10.48 -8.71
N PRO A 137 -7.43 9.32 -9.11
CA PRO A 137 -8.42 9.26 -10.19
C PRO A 137 -9.60 10.20 -9.95
N ASP A 138 -10.16 10.78 -11.02
CA ASP A 138 -11.24 11.76 -10.91
C ASP A 138 -12.44 11.19 -10.13
N SER A 139 -12.79 9.91 -10.34
CA SER A 139 -13.85 9.23 -9.59
C SER A 139 -13.63 9.20 -8.08
N VAL A 140 -12.38 9.10 -7.63
CA VAL A 140 -12.02 9.16 -6.21
C VAL A 140 -12.07 10.58 -5.69
N ALA A 141 -11.59 11.56 -6.49
CA ALA A 141 -11.67 12.98 -6.11
C ALA A 141 -13.11 13.42 -5.92
N ASP A 142 -13.99 13.07 -6.85
CA ASP A 142 -15.43 13.37 -6.79
C ASP A 142 -16.10 12.72 -5.58
N TYR A 143 -15.75 11.46 -5.28
CA TYR A 143 -16.25 10.75 -4.12
C TYR A 143 -15.88 11.45 -2.81
N ILE A 144 -14.60 11.82 -2.64
CA ILE A 144 -14.11 12.55 -1.47
C ILE A 144 -14.83 13.89 -1.32
N GLN A 145 -15.00 14.63 -2.42
CA GLN A 145 -15.65 15.93 -2.42
C GLN A 145 -17.15 15.82 -2.09
N LYS A 146 -17.84 14.90 -2.75
CA LYS A 146 -19.32 14.71 -2.57
C LYS A 146 -19.67 14.34 -1.13
N LEU A 147 -18.86 13.51 -0.50
CA LEU A 147 -19.09 13.06 0.89
C LEU A 147 -18.36 13.91 1.92
N GLN A 148 -17.68 14.96 1.49
CA GLN A 148 -16.90 15.85 2.35
C GLN A 148 -15.94 15.10 3.27
N LEU A 149 -15.33 14.02 2.77
CA LEU A 149 -14.39 13.22 3.55
C LEU A 149 -13.17 14.05 3.92
N TYR A 150 -12.66 13.80 5.12
CA TYR A 150 -11.49 14.50 5.70
C TYR A 150 -11.69 15.98 6.01
N THR A 151 -12.86 16.58 5.74
CA THR A 151 -13.16 17.95 6.19
C THR A 151 -13.41 17.94 7.68
N LYS A 152 -12.85 18.91 8.42
CA LYS A 152 -13.20 19.13 9.83
C LYS A 152 -14.68 19.50 9.87
N ARG A 153 -15.50 18.78 10.63
CA ARG A 153 -16.87 19.21 10.94
C ARG A 153 -16.79 20.55 11.67
N GLU A 154 -17.63 21.51 11.30
CA GLU A 154 -17.66 22.86 11.88
C GLU A 154 -18.13 22.88 13.37
N GLU A 155 -18.45 21.72 13.94
CA GLU A 155 -19.00 21.59 15.30
C GLU A 155 -17.99 21.79 16.45
N GLU A 156 -16.68 21.96 16.16
CA GLU A 156 -15.68 22.29 17.19
C GLU A 156 -15.35 23.81 17.27
N ARG A 157 -16.19 24.67 16.72
CA ARG A 157 -16.03 26.15 16.74
C ARG A 157 -17.15 26.90 17.48
N SER A 158 -17.74 26.29 18.52
CA SER A 158 -18.67 27.04 19.39
C SER A 158 -18.22 26.98 20.82
#